data_940bd6d248e7043c9cea4666996f532d
#
_entry.id   940bd6d248e7043c9cea4666996f532d
#
_cell.length_a   1.000
_cell.length_b   1.000
_cell.length_c   1.000
_cell.angle_alpha   90.00
_cell.angle_beta   90.00
_cell.angle_gamma   90.00
#
_symmetry.space_group_name_H-M   'P 1'
#
loop_
_entity.id
_entity.type
_entity.pdbx_description
1 polymer ?
#
loop_
_entity_poly.entity_id
_entity_poly.type
_entity_poly.pdbx_seq_one_letter_code
_entity_poly.pdbx_strand_id
1 'polypeptide(L)' 'NNKLHGKWSSFNKTGIKIISGQYEKGKKVGRWIFRNNGKIKEVEYSDNTIVSVVNWDKPVTLGTVND' A
#
# COMPACT_ATOMS: atom_id res chain seq x y z
N ASN A 1 1.20 22.29 14.34
CA ASN A 1 0.64 21.33 14.73
C ASN A 1 0.91 19.86 14.46
N ASN A 2 0.17 18.97 15.03
CA ASN A 2 0.49 17.55 15.07
C ASN A 2 -0.02 16.81 13.85
N LYS A 3 0.42 17.21 12.69
CA LYS A 3 0.02 16.52 11.48
C LYS A 3 0.98 15.41 11.16
N LEU A 4 0.44 14.32 10.63
CA LEU A 4 1.27 13.21 10.20
C LEU A 4 2.17 13.65 9.07
N HIS A 5 3.40 13.15 9.10
CA HIS A 5 4.37 13.51 8.09
C HIS A 5 5.39 12.39 8.01
N GLY A 6 5.74 11.98 6.79
CA GLY A 6 6.72 10.95 6.58
C GLY A 6 6.11 9.60 6.34
N LYS A 7 6.92 8.57 6.43
CA LYS A 7 6.49 7.21 6.13
C LYS A 7 5.58 6.67 7.20
N TRP A 8 4.61 5.88 6.78
CA TRP A 8 3.64 5.30 7.67
C TRP A 8 3.43 3.84 7.29
N SER A 9 3.28 2.98 8.30
CA SER A 9 3.10 1.55 8.07
C SER A 9 2.14 0.99 9.09
N SER A 10 1.43 -0.06 8.69
CA SER A 10 0.56 -0.78 9.59
C SER A 10 0.88 -2.27 9.47
N PHE A 11 0.81 -2.99 10.59
CA PHE A 11 1.17 -4.39 10.63
C PHE A 11 0.02 -5.19 11.21
N ASN A 12 -0.09 -6.45 10.78
CA ASN A 12 -1.09 -7.32 11.36
C ASN A 12 -0.56 -8.00 12.62
N LYS A 13 -1.35 -8.88 13.20
CA LYS A 13 -0.99 -9.52 14.47
C LYS A 13 0.26 -10.35 14.39
N THR A 14 0.60 -10.85 13.22
CA THR A 14 1.80 -11.66 13.06
C THR A 14 3.02 -10.84 12.70
N GLY A 15 2.89 -9.51 12.66
CA GLY A 15 4.03 -8.66 12.37
C GLY A 15 4.28 -8.42 10.90
N ILE A 16 3.36 -8.83 10.04
CA ILE A 16 3.53 -8.62 8.61
C ILE A 16 2.99 -7.25 8.23
N LYS A 17 3.78 -6.51 7.47
CA LYS A 17 3.36 -5.18 7.02
C LYS A 17 2.22 -5.32 6.03
N ILE A 18 1.07 -4.74 6.34
CA ILE A 18 -0.10 -4.83 5.49
C ILE A 18 -0.42 -3.53 4.77
N ILE A 19 0.02 -2.41 5.32
CA ILE A 19 -0.21 -1.11 4.67
C ILE A 19 1.07 -0.31 4.80
N SER A 20 1.46 0.34 3.71
CA SER A 20 2.56 1.29 3.77
C SER A 20 2.26 2.47 2.88
N GLY A 21 2.71 3.63 3.28
CA GLY A 21 2.47 4.83 2.53
C GLY A 21 3.24 5.99 3.10
N GLN A 22 2.82 7.17 2.73
CA GLN A 22 3.52 8.37 3.14
C GLN A 22 2.53 9.51 3.33
N TYR A 23 2.76 10.28 4.37
CA TYR A 23 1.96 11.47 4.66
C TYR A 23 2.81 12.71 4.47
N GLU A 24 2.16 13.76 4.06
CA GLU A 24 2.80 15.07 4.00
C GLU A 24 1.79 16.08 4.51
N LYS A 25 2.11 16.73 5.62
CA LYS A 25 1.24 17.72 6.24
C LYS A 25 -0.17 17.18 6.49
N GLY A 26 -0.22 15.93 6.94
CA GLY A 26 -1.49 15.29 7.28
C GLY A 26 -2.24 14.71 6.12
N LYS A 27 -1.70 14.77 4.92
CA LYS A 27 -2.38 14.26 3.74
C LYS A 27 -1.61 13.11 3.12
N LYS A 28 -2.35 12.18 2.54
CA LYS A 28 -1.72 11.05 1.88
C LYS A 28 -1.09 11.51 0.57
N VAL A 29 0.15 11.10 0.35
CA VAL A 29 0.85 11.42 -0.88
C VAL A 29 1.63 10.19 -1.33
N GLY A 30 1.92 10.14 -2.63
CA GLY A 30 2.75 9.10 -3.17
C GLY A 30 2.05 7.77 -3.25
N ARG A 31 2.84 6.72 -3.29
CA ARG A 31 2.32 5.38 -3.49
C ARG A 31 1.98 4.74 -2.17
N TRP A 32 0.75 4.28 -2.05
CA TRP A 32 0.29 3.53 -0.90
C TRP A 32 0.06 2.10 -1.32
N ILE A 33 0.53 1.17 -0.52
CA ILE A 33 0.44 -0.25 -0.83
C ILE A 33 -0.38 -0.92 0.24
N PHE A 34 -1.40 -1.65 -0.20
CA PHE A 34 -2.27 -2.42 0.68
C PHE A 34 -2.13 -3.89 0.33
N ARG A 35 -1.86 -4.73 1.32
CA ARG A 35 -1.71 -6.16 1.12
C ARG A 35 -2.77 -6.90 1.88
N ASN A 36 -3.38 -7.89 1.22
CA ASN A 36 -4.44 -8.67 1.84
C ASN A 36 -4.55 -10.01 1.15
N ASN A 37 -4.24 -11.08 1.88
CA ASN A 37 -4.43 -12.46 1.40
C ASN A 37 -3.82 -12.69 0.02
N GLY A 38 -2.59 -12.27 -0.16
CA GLY A 38 -1.88 -12.49 -1.41
C GLY A 38 -2.23 -11.51 -2.51
N LYS A 39 -3.10 -10.57 -2.21
CA LYS A 39 -3.44 -9.53 -3.17
C LYS A 39 -2.74 -8.25 -2.77
N ILE A 40 -2.31 -7.50 -3.77
CA ILE A 40 -1.64 -6.23 -3.54
C ILE A 40 -2.37 -5.16 -4.32
N LYS A 41 -2.66 -4.07 -3.65
CA LYS A 41 -3.30 -2.93 -4.27
C LYS A 41 -2.39 -1.73 -4.10
N GLU A 42 -2.03 -1.09 -5.19
CA GLU A 42 -1.24 0.14 -5.16
C GLU A 42 -2.14 1.31 -5.49
N VAL A 43 -2.15 2.28 -4.60
CA VAL A 43 -2.95 3.48 -4.80
C VAL A 43 -2.01 4.66 -4.76
N GLU A 44 -2.05 5.46 -5.79
CA GLU A 44 -1.23 6.67 -5.81
C GLU A 44 -2.08 7.85 -5.38
N TYR A 45 -1.59 8.58 -4.40
CA TYR A 45 -2.29 9.73 -3.85
C TYR A 45 -1.56 11.02 -4.18
N SER A 46 -2.33 12.05 -4.38
CA SER A 46 -1.81 13.39 -4.48
C SER A 46 -2.69 14.25 -3.60
N ASP A 47 -2.12 14.77 -2.52
CA ASP A 47 -2.83 15.68 -1.64
C ASP A 47 -4.14 15.06 -1.15
N ASN A 48 -4.06 13.79 -0.70
CA ASN A 48 -5.20 13.06 -0.15
C ASN A 48 -6.23 12.65 -1.21
N THR A 49 -5.91 12.84 -2.47
CA THR A 49 -6.79 12.49 -3.57
C THR A 49 -6.20 11.31 -4.33
N ILE A 50 -7.05 10.35 -4.69
CA ILE A 50 -6.58 9.19 -5.44
C ILE A 50 -6.36 9.57 -6.90
N VAL A 51 -5.14 9.33 -7.36
CA VAL A 51 -4.75 9.61 -8.74
C VAL A 51 -4.81 8.35 -9.59
N SER A 52 -4.41 7.22 -9.04
CA SER A 52 -4.46 5.97 -9.81
C SER A 52 -4.54 4.80 -8.84
N VAL A 53 -5.09 3.69 -9.32
CA VAL A 53 -5.20 2.47 -8.56
C VAL A 53 -4.79 1.31 -9.44
N VAL A 54 -3.89 0.46 -8.93
CA VAL A 54 -3.47 -0.73 -9.62
C VAL A 54 -3.67 -1.91 -8.69
N ASN A 55 -4.36 -2.93 -9.18
CA ASN A 55 -4.59 -4.14 -8.41
C ASN A 55 -3.73 -5.26 -8.97
N TRP A 56 -3.02 -5.94 -8.06
CA TRP A 56 -2.20 -7.08 -8.41
C TRP A 56 -2.77 -8.30 -7.73
N ASP A 57 -3.20 -9.28 -8.52
CA ASP A 57 -3.56 -10.57 -7.97
C ASP A 57 -2.33 -11.44 -8.08
N LYS A 58 -1.80 -11.80 -6.94
CA LYS A 58 -0.60 -12.59 -6.93
C LYS A 58 -0.91 -13.96 -7.50
N PRO A 59 -0.23 -14.37 -8.59
CA PRO A 59 -0.47 -15.67 -9.17
C PRO A 59 -0.09 -16.74 -8.17
N VAL A 60 -0.87 -17.73 -8.13
CA VAL A 60 -0.60 -18.77 -7.19
C VAL A 60 0.58 -19.58 -7.61
N THR A 61 0.81 -19.60 -8.61
CA THR A 61 1.97 -20.39 -8.82
C THR A 61 2.87 -19.92 -9.85
N LEU A 62 2.61 -19.85 -9.57
CA LEU A 62 3.02 -19.48 -10.25
C LEU A 62 3.61 -19.92 -10.65
N GLY A 63 3.36 -20.36 -10.49
CA GLY A 63 3.78 -20.68 -10.71
C GLY A 63 4.22 -20.96 -11.32
N THR A 64 4.09 -21.16 -11.32
CA THR A 64 4.24 -21.48 -11.85
C THR A 64 4.55 -21.30 -12.76
N VAL A 65 4.65 -21.25 -12.92
CA VAL A 65 4.74 -21.11 -13.66
C VAL A 65 5.24 -20.88 -14.39
N ASN A 66 5.42 -20.95 -14.44
CA ASN A 66 5.73 -20.85 -15.04
C ASN A 66 6.00 -20.79 -15.58
N ASP A 67 6.09 -20.91 -15.48
CA ASP A 67 6.06 -21.05 -15.89
C ASP A 67 6.15 -20.91 -16.33
#